data_66320e001254e43becf8294e52afd0bd
#
_entry.id   66320e001254e43becf8294e52afd0bd
#
_cell.length_a   1.000
_cell.length_b   1.000
_cell.length_c   1.000
_cell.angle_alpha   90.00
_cell.angle_beta   90.00
_cell.angle_gamma   90.00
#
_symmetry.space_group_name_H-M   'P 1'
#
loop_
_entity.id
_entity.type
_entity.pdbx_description
1 polymer ?
#
loop_
_entity_poly.entity_id
_entity_poly.type
_entity_poly.pdbx_seq_one_letter_code
_entity_poly.pdbx_strand_id
1 'polypeptide(L)'
;MWILSLIPSCHREGEVGLSQNDQVGIDSVVSACPDIDSLQSCLRYFERTANELGVILAYKELEVRYREAARFNEAIGCHREGLRLAMQRKDTSEVIQALNNIGTNFRRLGIMDEASNYHYRALSLCERLGDKESYKARKNRTISLSGIGNVYLTLENCEMADSIFRIALEEERTLDSDLGLAMNYANLGSIFEMRGMMDSAFVYYNYSMEHNRAAGSVVGISLCHNHIGRLFEKKGQWDQAIREYRNAYDLMVADNDLYHWLESCLALARVNIYKGDLRMAEAFLEHAEGAAKVPRAWKHLSSVYHLDYLRYKKLGDYKNALNAYTSSLAYADSMRNTENMNHIQNLRVDYEKERSNRKLSLIQKNYEMGQRTKNIFLIACLIVLFLTVVAMGFLWYALRMKSRNQQVMRRMEEV
;
A
#
# COMPACT_ATOMS: atom_id res chain seq x y z
N MET A 1 30.49 13.45 18.37
CA MET A 1 31.79 13.70 17.66
C MET A 1 32.68 12.44 17.58
N TRP A 2 32.16 11.22 17.81
CA TRP A 2 32.92 9.94 17.76
C TRP A 2 32.38 8.94 16.70
N ILE A 3 31.33 9.26 15.99
CA ILE A 3 30.71 8.36 14.97
C ILE A 3 31.27 8.64 13.56
N LEU A 4 31.86 9.81 13.29
CA LEU A 4 32.49 10.13 12.01
C LEU A 4 33.80 9.35 11.74
N SER A 5 34.32 8.60 12.71
CA SER A 5 35.51 7.76 12.53
C SER A 5 35.20 6.36 11.99
N LEU A 6 33.94 5.98 11.83
CA LEU A 6 33.54 4.71 11.26
C LEU A 6 33.17 4.77 9.77
N ILE A 7 33.05 5.96 9.20
CA ILE A 7 33.04 6.14 7.75
C ILE A 7 34.51 6.33 7.33
N PRO A 8 35.12 5.37 6.63
CA PRO A 8 36.47 5.57 6.16
C PRO A 8 36.51 6.81 5.27
N SER A 9 37.03 7.92 5.77
CA SER A 9 37.54 8.97 4.88
C SER A 9 38.45 8.29 3.87
N CYS A 10 38.25 8.53 2.58
CA CYS A 10 38.98 7.95 1.46
C CYS A 10 40.51 8.15 1.57
N HIS A 11 41.19 7.50 2.51
CA HIS A 11 42.64 7.28 2.58
C HIS A 11 43.01 6.68 3.94
N ARG A 12 42.79 5.35 4.09
CA ARG A 12 43.71 4.47 4.86
C ARG A 12 43.21 3.01 4.75
N GLU A 13 44.05 2.18 4.23
CA GLU A 13 43.94 0.72 4.24
C GLU A 13 43.88 0.21 5.69
N GLY A 14 42.77 -0.41 6.02
CA GLY A 14 42.52 -1.01 7.32
C GLY A 14 41.03 -1.41 7.36
N GLU A 15 40.67 -2.43 6.55
CA GLU A 15 39.30 -2.96 6.44
C GLU A 15 38.84 -3.57 7.77
N VAL A 16 38.00 -2.88 8.52
CA VAL A 16 37.00 -3.56 9.34
C VAL A 16 35.83 -3.86 8.42
N GLY A 17 35.96 -4.92 7.64
CA GLY A 17 34.87 -5.39 6.76
C GLY A 17 33.68 -5.83 7.60
N LEU A 18 32.59 -5.05 7.58
CA LEU A 18 31.31 -5.53 8.08
C LEU A 18 30.96 -6.82 7.32
N SER A 19 30.79 -7.93 8.04
CA SER A 19 30.39 -9.21 7.45
C SER A 19 29.09 -9.01 6.67
N GLN A 20 28.94 -9.65 5.49
CA GLN A 20 27.71 -9.63 4.70
C GLN A 20 26.46 -10.09 5.47
N ASN A 21 26.65 -10.76 6.62
CA ASN A 21 25.59 -11.30 7.47
C ASN A 21 25.38 -10.50 8.78
N ASP A 22 26.12 -9.43 9.00
CA ASP A 22 25.97 -8.59 10.20
C ASP A 22 24.87 -7.54 10.00
N GLN A 23 23.63 -7.99 10.03
CA GLN A 23 22.46 -7.11 9.86
C GLN A 23 22.43 -5.98 10.89
N VAL A 24 22.75 -6.27 12.17
CA VAL A 24 22.68 -5.28 13.26
C VAL A 24 23.75 -4.21 13.07
N GLY A 25 24.98 -4.59 12.71
CA GLY A 25 26.05 -3.65 12.45
C GLY A 25 25.79 -2.77 11.23
N ILE A 26 25.29 -3.36 10.14
CA ILE A 26 24.95 -2.63 8.91
C ILE A 26 23.79 -1.65 9.16
N ASP A 27 22.74 -2.09 9.83
CA ASP A 27 21.57 -1.27 10.16
C ASP A 27 21.98 -0.08 11.05
N SER A 28 22.84 -0.32 12.04
CA SER A 28 23.40 0.74 12.88
C SER A 28 24.19 1.78 12.07
N VAL A 29 24.98 1.37 11.07
CA VAL A 29 25.73 2.28 10.21
C VAL A 29 24.81 3.10 9.31
N VAL A 30 23.80 2.46 8.72
CA VAL A 30 22.82 3.12 7.84
C VAL A 30 21.99 4.12 8.63
N SER A 31 21.47 3.72 9.80
CA SER A 31 20.63 4.57 10.66
C SER A 31 21.41 5.74 11.28
N ALA A 32 22.73 5.61 11.44
CA ALA A 32 23.59 6.67 11.94
C ALA A 32 23.90 7.77 10.90
N CYS A 33 23.55 7.58 9.63
CA CYS A 33 23.75 8.59 8.60
C CYS A 33 22.79 9.78 8.83
N PRO A 34 23.33 11.01 9.03
CA PRO A 34 22.51 12.15 9.44
C PRO A 34 21.64 12.71 8.31
N ASP A 35 22.04 12.54 7.06
CA ASP A 35 21.41 13.15 5.88
C ASP A 35 21.45 12.27 4.64
N ILE A 36 20.78 12.72 3.59
CA ILE A 36 20.68 12.02 2.30
C ILE A 36 22.04 11.82 1.64
N ASP A 37 22.93 12.80 1.71
CA ASP A 37 24.24 12.75 1.05
C ASP A 37 25.15 11.72 1.73
N SER A 38 25.10 11.65 3.04
CA SER A 38 25.78 10.62 3.85
C SER A 38 25.25 9.22 3.51
N LEU A 39 23.93 9.06 3.41
CA LEU A 39 23.29 7.80 3.02
C LEU A 39 23.67 7.38 1.59
N GLN A 40 23.70 8.30 0.64
CA GLN A 40 24.18 8.02 -0.71
C GLN A 40 25.64 7.58 -0.74
N SER A 41 26.48 8.17 0.14
CA SER A 41 27.88 7.77 0.26
C SER A 41 28.00 6.37 0.87
N CYS A 42 27.17 6.06 1.86
CA CYS A 42 27.05 4.75 2.46
C CYS A 42 26.57 3.69 1.43
N LEU A 43 25.59 4.03 0.61
CA LEU A 43 25.12 3.17 -0.48
C LEU A 43 26.26 2.83 -1.45
N ARG A 44 26.98 3.86 -1.94
CA ARG A 44 28.14 3.66 -2.84
C ARG A 44 29.22 2.76 -2.23
N TYR A 45 29.44 2.86 -0.92
CA TYR A 45 30.35 1.96 -0.21
C TYR A 45 29.87 0.51 -0.27
N PHE A 46 28.60 0.23 0.06
CA PHE A 46 28.05 -1.11 0.01
C PHE A 46 28.00 -1.70 -1.40
N GLU A 47 27.75 -0.88 -2.42
CA GLU A 47 27.81 -1.30 -3.83
C GLU A 47 29.23 -1.74 -4.22
N ARG A 48 30.26 -0.96 -3.85
CA ARG A 48 31.67 -1.28 -4.14
C ARG A 48 32.15 -2.54 -3.42
N THR A 49 31.68 -2.77 -2.21
CA THR A 49 32.04 -3.94 -1.41
C THR A 49 31.15 -5.15 -1.69
N ALA A 50 30.25 -5.05 -2.66
CA ALA A 50 29.25 -6.08 -3.00
C ALA A 50 28.46 -6.58 -1.77
N ASN A 51 28.23 -5.71 -0.79
CA ASN A 51 27.40 -6.02 0.38
C ASN A 51 25.92 -5.81 0.05
N GLU A 52 25.25 -6.87 -0.42
CA GLU A 52 23.85 -6.82 -0.87
C GLU A 52 22.90 -6.36 0.24
N LEU A 53 23.11 -6.81 1.48
CA LEU A 53 22.26 -6.41 2.62
C LEU A 53 22.42 -4.90 2.91
N GLY A 54 23.63 -4.37 2.89
CA GLY A 54 23.91 -2.96 3.07
C GLY A 54 23.25 -2.10 1.99
N VAL A 55 23.28 -2.57 0.73
CA VAL A 55 22.59 -1.91 -0.38
C VAL A 55 21.09 -1.84 -0.15
N ILE A 56 20.46 -2.95 0.27
CA ILE A 56 19.01 -3.00 0.53
C ILE A 56 18.61 -2.06 1.67
N LEU A 57 19.34 -2.10 2.78
CA LEU A 57 19.06 -1.24 3.94
C LEU A 57 19.29 0.24 3.62
N ALA A 58 20.36 0.58 2.88
CA ALA A 58 20.60 1.95 2.43
C ALA A 58 19.49 2.48 1.50
N TYR A 59 18.99 1.66 0.55
CA TYR A 59 17.85 2.06 -0.28
C TYR A 59 16.57 2.23 0.54
N LYS A 60 16.30 1.38 1.53
CA LYS A 60 15.14 1.50 2.42
C LYS A 60 15.17 2.80 3.23
N GLU A 61 16.33 3.18 3.79
CA GLU A 61 16.48 4.41 4.53
C GLU A 61 16.44 5.65 3.62
N LEU A 62 17.10 5.61 2.46
CA LEU A 62 17.05 6.68 1.45
C LEU A 62 15.61 6.96 1.01
N GLU A 63 14.78 5.92 0.82
CA GLU A 63 13.38 6.06 0.48
C GLU A 63 12.62 6.85 1.53
N VAL A 64 12.81 6.53 2.81
CA VAL A 64 12.18 7.24 3.94
C VAL A 64 12.59 8.72 3.91
N ARG A 65 13.89 9.00 3.84
CA ARG A 65 14.42 10.39 3.81
C ARG A 65 13.95 11.18 2.60
N TYR A 66 13.91 10.55 1.41
CA TYR A 66 13.39 11.22 0.22
C TYR A 66 11.89 11.53 0.32
N ARG A 67 11.12 10.62 0.91
CA ARG A 67 9.69 10.83 1.13
C ARG A 67 9.41 11.95 2.14
N GLU A 68 10.13 11.99 3.27
CA GLU A 68 10.05 13.05 4.28
C GLU A 68 10.44 14.41 3.67
N ALA A 69 11.45 14.43 2.81
CA ALA A 69 11.85 15.62 2.05
C ALA A 69 10.93 15.94 0.84
N ALA A 70 9.79 15.28 0.70
CA ALA A 70 8.86 15.39 -0.44
C ALA A 70 9.51 15.15 -1.83
N ARG A 71 10.63 14.43 -1.88
CA ARG A 71 11.38 14.07 -3.10
C ARG A 71 10.89 12.72 -3.64
N PHE A 72 9.63 12.67 -4.06
CA PHE A 72 8.95 11.41 -4.40
C PHE A 72 9.51 10.70 -5.63
N ASN A 73 10.08 11.44 -6.61
CA ASN A 73 10.70 10.83 -7.78
C ASN A 73 11.93 10.01 -7.40
N GLU A 74 12.76 10.52 -6.49
CA GLU A 74 13.92 9.82 -5.98
C GLU A 74 13.51 8.64 -5.09
N ALA A 75 12.47 8.80 -4.28
CA ALA A 75 11.90 7.70 -3.51
C ALA A 75 11.41 6.56 -4.41
N ILE A 76 10.73 6.88 -5.53
CA ILE A 76 10.33 5.89 -6.54
C ILE A 76 11.56 5.20 -7.14
N GLY A 77 12.66 5.93 -7.38
CA GLY A 77 13.93 5.36 -7.84
C GLY A 77 14.46 4.30 -6.88
N CYS A 78 14.52 4.61 -5.59
CA CYS A 78 14.93 3.67 -4.55
C CYS A 78 14.02 2.43 -4.49
N HIS A 79 12.70 2.62 -4.55
CA HIS A 79 11.77 1.48 -4.57
C HIS A 79 11.86 0.62 -5.82
N ARG A 80 12.18 1.19 -6.99
CA ARG A 80 12.42 0.41 -8.22
C ARG A 80 13.65 -0.49 -8.09
N GLU A 81 14.72 0.00 -7.46
CA GLU A 81 15.88 -0.84 -7.17
C GLU A 81 15.55 -1.92 -6.13
N GLY A 82 14.83 -1.57 -5.06
CA GLY A 82 14.30 -2.54 -4.09
C GLY A 82 13.44 -3.61 -4.76
N LEU A 83 12.56 -3.22 -5.69
CA LEU A 83 11.73 -4.13 -6.48
C LEU A 83 12.58 -5.08 -7.32
N ARG A 84 13.62 -4.56 -8.00
CA ARG A 84 14.54 -5.37 -8.80
C ARG A 84 15.27 -6.42 -7.95
N LEU A 85 15.78 -6.02 -6.80
CA LEU A 85 16.47 -6.92 -5.85
C LEU A 85 15.51 -7.98 -5.28
N ALA A 86 14.30 -7.58 -4.88
CA ALA A 86 13.28 -8.49 -4.37
C ALA A 86 12.86 -9.55 -5.43
N MET A 87 12.75 -9.13 -6.71
CA MET A 87 12.48 -10.04 -7.82
C MET A 87 13.62 -11.05 -8.04
N GLN A 88 14.87 -10.63 -7.97
CA GLN A 88 16.03 -11.51 -8.09
C GLN A 88 16.07 -12.56 -6.96
N ARG A 89 15.72 -12.15 -5.75
CA ARG A 89 15.65 -13.03 -4.57
C ARG A 89 14.37 -13.88 -4.51
N LYS A 90 13.43 -13.66 -5.44
CA LYS A 90 12.10 -14.30 -5.47
C LYS A 90 11.29 -14.08 -4.19
N ASP A 91 11.53 -12.94 -3.50
CA ASP A 91 10.77 -12.55 -2.32
C ASP A 91 9.50 -11.82 -2.74
N THR A 92 8.42 -12.58 -2.92
CA THR A 92 7.13 -12.04 -3.35
C THR A 92 6.57 -11.00 -2.38
N SER A 93 6.85 -11.11 -1.09
CA SER A 93 6.37 -10.16 -0.08
C SER A 93 7.04 -8.79 -0.23
N GLU A 94 8.36 -8.76 -0.39
CA GLU A 94 9.12 -7.52 -0.64
C GLU A 94 8.72 -6.90 -2.00
N VAL A 95 8.46 -7.73 -3.02
CA VAL A 95 7.91 -7.28 -4.31
C VAL A 95 6.58 -6.54 -4.11
N ILE A 96 5.65 -7.10 -3.33
CA ILE A 96 4.35 -6.48 -3.05
C ILE A 96 4.52 -5.15 -2.30
N GLN A 97 5.39 -5.10 -1.30
CA GLN A 97 5.68 -3.88 -0.55
C GLN A 97 6.27 -2.78 -1.45
N ALA A 98 7.25 -3.12 -2.27
CA ALA A 98 7.86 -2.18 -3.21
C ALA A 98 6.83 -1.61 -4.20
N LEU A 99 5.96 -2.46 -4.75
CA LEU A 99 4.87 -2.02 -5.63
C LEU A 99 3.91 -1.06 -4.92
N ASN A 100 3.50 -1.35 -3.69
CA ASN A 100 2.62 -0.48 -2.91
C ASN A 100 3.26 0.86 -2.60
N ASN A 101 4.54 0.88 -2.26
CA ASN A 101 5.28 2.10 -1.96
C ASN A 101 5.45 2.97 -3.21
N ILE A 102 5.76 2.37 -4.36
CA ILE A 102 5.80 3.07 -5.65
C ILE A 102 4.43 3.70 -5.95
N GLY A 103 3.35 2.93 -5.83
CA GLY A 103 1.98 3.42 -6.03
C GLY A 103 1.64 4.60 -5.11
N THR A 104 2.00 4.52 -3.84
CA THR A 104 1.79 5.61 -2.88
C THR A 104 2.55 6.88 -3.27
N ASN A 105 3.79 6.77 -3.73
CA ASN A 105 4.57 7.93 -4.15
C ASN A 105 4.04 8.54 -5.46
N PHE A 106 3.57 7.74 -6.42
CA PHE A 106 2.88 8.26 -7.61
C PHE A 106 1.60 9.01 -7.25
N ARG A 107 0.79 8.51 -6.29
CA ARG A 107 -0.38 9.23 -5.80
C ARG A 107 -0.01 10.58 -5.18
N ARG A 108 1.08 10.65 -4.41
CA ARG A 108 1.59 11.91 -3.84
C ARG A 108 2.06 12.91 -4.89
N LEU A 109 2.59 12.42 -6.01
CA LEU A 109 2.93 13.22 -7.19
C LEU A 109 1.71 13.67 -8.00
N GLY A 110 0.51 13.15 -7.70
CA GLY A 110 -0.69 13.43 -8.47
C GLY A 110 -0.87 12.53 -9.71
N ILE A 111 -0.05 11.49 -9.89
CA ILE A 111 -0.09 10.59 -11.06
C ILE A 111 -0.92 9.36 -10.70
N MET A 112 -2.25 9.50 -10.85
CA MET A 112 -3.23 8.53 -10.32
C MET A 112 -3.29 7.22 -11.12
N ASP A 113 -3.05 7.24 -12.42
CA ASP A 113 -3.02 6.07 -13.29
C ASP A 113 -1.89 5.11 -12.87
N GLU A 114 -0.67 5.63 -12.72
CA GLU A 114 0.46 4.82 -12.25
C GLU A 114 0.25 4.34 -10.82
N ALA A 115 -0.24 5.21 -9.92
CA ALA A 115 -0.56 4.82 -8.54
C ALA A 115 -1.51 3.61 -8.52
N SER A 116 -2.59 3.68 -9.30
CA SER A 116 -3.57 2.61 -9.43
C SER A 116 -2.96 1.32 -9.98
N ASN A 117 -2.19 1.42 -11.08
CA ASN A 117 -1.52 0.28 -11.71
C ASN A 117 -0.65 -0.47 -10.70
N TYR A 118 0.19 0.24 -9.96
CA TYR A 118 1.08 -0.40 -9.00
C TYR A 118 0.32 -1.07 -7.85
N HIS A 119 -0.72 -0.43 -7.30
CA HIS A 119 -1.53 -1.04 -6.23
C HIS A 119 -2.33 -2.25 -6.71
N TYR A 120 -2.91 -2.24 -7.92
CA TYR A 120 -3.60 -3.41 -8.49
C TYR A 120 -2.63 -4.56 -8.78
N ARG A 121 -1.41 -4.27 -9.25
CA ARG A 121 -0.37 -5.30 -9.41
C ARG A 121 0.02 -5.93 -8.07
N ALA A 122 0.17 -5.12 -7.02
CA ALA A 122 0.43 -5.61 -5.67
C ALA A 122 -0.71 -6.51 -5.17
N LEU A 123 -1.97 -6.07 -5.31
CA LEU A 123 -3.14 -6.84 -4.93
C LEU A 123 -3.24 -8.16 -5.70
N SER A 124 -2.99 -8.14 -7.01
CA SER A 124 -2.97 -9.35 -7.85
C SER A 124 -1.91 -10.37 -7.38
N LEU A 125 -0.74 -9.90 -6.92
CA LEU A 125 0.27 -10.79 -6.34
C LEU A 125 -0.16 -11.37 -4.99
N CYS A 126 -0.81 -10.59 -4.12
CA CYS A 126 -1.38 -11.09 -2.87
C CYS A 126 -2.38 -12.24 -3.12
N GLU A 127 -3.21 -12.13 -4.16
CA GLU A 127 -4.17 -13.16 -4.54
C GLU A 127 -3.50 -14.46 -5.08
N ARG A 128 -2.23 -14.37 -5.49
CA ARG A 128 -1.45 -15.51 -6.00
C ARG A 128 -0.60 -16.21 -4.93
N LEU A 129 -0.48 -15.63 -3.74
CA LEU A 129 0.28 -16.26 -2.66
C LEU A 129 -0.32 -17.62 -2.29
N GLY A 130 0.53 -18.58 -2.02
CA GLY A 130 0.13 -19.94 -1.59
C GLY A 130 -0.50 -19.91 -0.20
N ASP A 131 0.12 -19.20 0.73
CA ASP A 131 -0.38 -18.96 2.09
C ASP A 131 -1.02 -17.58 2.18
N LYS A 132 -2.32 -17.51 1.84
CA LYS A 132 -3.11 -16.26 1.86
C LYS A 132 -3.54 -15.85 3.26
N GLU A 133 -3.56 -16.78 4.20
CA GLU A 133 -4.06 -16.59 5.55
C GLU A 133 -2.96 -16.16 6.53
N SER A 134 -1.69 -16.20 6.12
CA SER A 134 -0.60 -15.70 6.97
C SER A 134 -0.78 -14.21 7.27
N TYR A 135 -0.36 -13.78 8.46
CA TYR A 135 -0.40 -12.38 8.88
C TYR A 135 0.22 -11.45 7.82
N LYS A 136 1.41 -11.80 7.30
CA LYS A 136 2.14 -11.01 6.31
C LYS A 136 1.37 -10.88 4.99
N ALA A 137 0.75 -11.96 4.51
CA ALA A 137 -0.05 -11.96 3.28
C ALA A 137 -1.29 -11.09 3.42
N ARG A 138 -2.02 -11.24 4.53
CA ARG A 138 -3.21 -10.45 4.84
C ARG A 138 -2.86 -8.98 5.02
N LYS A 139 -1.78 -8.66 5.73
CA LYS A 139 -1.31 -7.28 5.90
C LYS A 139 -0.95 -6.61 4.57
N ASN A 140 -0.23 -7.31 3.71
CA ASN A 140 0.09 -6.82 2.36
C ASN A 140 -1.17 -6.57 1.52
N ARG A 141 -2.19 -7.43 1.66
CA ARG A 141 -3.47 -7.27 0.98
C ARG A 141 -4.22 -6.02 1.45
N THR A 142 -4.31 -5.78 2.76
CA THR A 142 -4.96 -4.58 3.30
C THR A 142 -4.24 -3.30 2.89
N ILE A 143 -2.90 -3.30 2.84
CA ILE A 143 -2.11 -2.18 2.34
C ILE A 143 -2.44 -1.89 0.87
N SER A 144 -2.53 -2.93 0.04
CA SER A 144 -2.87 -2.78 -1.38
C SER A 144 -4.30 -2.24 -1.57
N LEU A 145 -5.27 -2.77 -0.81
CA LEU A 145 -6.65 -2.28 -0.81
C LEU A 145 -6.73 -0.82 -0.37
N SER A 146 -6.07 -0.47 0.73
CA SER A 146 -6.04 0.92 1.23
C SER A 146 -5.37 1.86 0.23
N GLY A 147 -4.34 1.40 -0.49
CA GLY A 147 -3.71 2.14 -1.58
C GLY A 147 -4.71 2.46 -2.71
N ILE A 148 -5.47 1.46 -3.16
CA ILE A 148 -6.51 1.61 -4.19
C ILE A 148 -7.63 2.54 -3.67
N GLY A 149 -8.10 2.34 -2.43
CA GLY A 149 -9.10 3.20 -1.80
C GLY A 149 -8.66 4.66 -1.75
N ASN A 150 -7.39 4.91 -1.42
CA ASN A 150 -6.81 6.26 -1.40
C ASN A 150 -6.73 6.90 -2.80
N VAL A 151 -6.49 6.13 -3.86
CA VAL A 151 -6.57 6.64 -5.23
C VAL A 151 -8.00 7.07 -5.56
N TYR A 152 -9.00 6.23 -5.29
CA TYR A 152 -10.41 6.60 -5.50
C TYR A 152 -10.84 7.81 -4.66
N LEU A 153 -10.39 7.88 -3.40
CA LEU A 153 -10.67 9.03 -2.54
C LEU A 153 -10.06 10.32 -3.10
N THR A 154 -8.83 10.26 -3.62
CA THR A 154 -8.16 11.40 -4.25
C THR A 154 -8.90 11.86 -5.53
N LEU A 155 -9.55 10.93 -6.24
CA LEU A 155 -10.38 11.19 -7.42
C LEU A 155 -11.84 11.50 -7.06
N GLU A 156 -12.15 11.71 -5.78
CA GLU A 156 -13.48 12.05 -5.23
C GLU A 156 -14.56 10.98 -5.49
N ASN A 157 -14.15 9.74 -5.84
CA ASN A 157 -15.07 8.62 -5.98
C ASN A 157 -15.34 7.98 -4.61
N CYS A 158 -16.20 8.64 -3.83
CA CYS A 158 -16.52 8.25 -2.46
C CYS A 158 -17.18 6.87 -2.34
N GLU A 159 -17.94 6.41 -3.34
CA GLU A 159 -18.63 5.11 -3.30
C GLU A 159 -17.64 3.96 -3.39
N MET A 160 -16.73 4.05 -4.35
CA MET A 160 -15.67 3.06 -4.52
C MET A 160 -14.70 3.05 -3.35
N ALA A 161 -14.29 4.23 -2.88
CA ALA A 161 -13.42 4.36 -1.73
C ALA A 161 -14.03 3.76 -0.46
N ASP A 162 -15.30 4.06 -0.14
CA ASP A 162 -16.03 3.55 1.02
C ASP A 162 -16.09 2.02 1.01
N SER A 163 -16.47 1.43 -0.12
CA SER A 163 -16.53 -0.04 -0.27
C SER A 163 -15.19 -0.70 0.02
N ILE A 164 -14.10 -0.16 -0.52
CA ILE A 164 -12.75 -0.71 -0.37
C ILE A 164 -12.23 -0.55 1.06
N PHE A 165 -12.41 0.63 1.66
CA PHE A 165 -11.95 0.87 3.04
C PHE A 165 -12.70 0.05 4.07
N ARG A 166 -13.98 -0.27 3.87
CA ARG A 166 -14.72 -1.18 4.76
C ARG A 166 -14.16 -2.60 4.71
N ILE A 167 -13.81 -3.09 3.52
CA ILE A 167 -13.16 -4.40 3.38
C ILE A 167 -11.80 -4.39 4.10
N ALA A 168 -11.00 -3.36 3.89
CA ALA A 168 -9.70 -3.23 4.53
C ALA A 168 -9.82 -3.09 6.06
N LEU A 169 -10.79 -2.31 6.56
CA LEU A 169 -11.03 -2.11 7.99
C LEU A 169 -11.39 -3.43 8.68
N GLU A 170 -12.26 -4.24 8.08
CA GLU A 170 -12.69 -5.51 8.64
C GLU A 170 -11.51 -6.49 8.75
N GLU A 171 -10.64 -6.51 7.77
CA GLU A 171 -9.43 -7.32 7.78
C GLU A 171 -8.40 -6.81 8.80
N GLU A 172 -8.20 -5.48 8.94
CA GLU A 172 -7.30 -4.89 9.94
C GLU A 172 -7.76 -5.14 11.38
N ARG A 173 -9.07 -5.20 11.65
CA ARG A 173 -9.61 -5.61 12.95
C ARG A 173 -9.16 -7.00 13.35
N THR A 174 -9.16 -7.94 12.40
CA THR A 174 -8.73 -9.32 12.66
C THR A 174 -7.21 -9.47 12.75
N LEU A 175 -6.46 -8.47 12.26
CA LEU A 175 -5.00 -8.40 12.36
C LEU A 175 -4.52 -7.70 13.64
N ASP A 176 -5.43 -7.11 14.41
CA ASP A 176 -5.15 -6.32 15.61
C ASP A 176 -4.09 -5.23 15.36
N SER A 177 -4.23 -4.52 14.23
CA SER A 177 -3.25 -3.56 13.75
C SER A 177 -3.73 -2.13 13.98
N ASP A 178 -3.31 -1.50 15.09
CA ASP A 178 -3.66 -0.12 15.41
C ASP A 178 -3.37 0.86 14.28
N LEU A 179 -2.20 0.76 13.65
CA LEU A 179 -1.85 1.65 12.54
C LEU A 179 -2.79 1.45 11.33
N GLY A 180 -3.14 0.21 11.02
CA GLY A 180 -4.08 -0.10 9.94
C GLY A 180 -5.50 0.38 10.23
N LEU A 181 -5.96 0.19 11.47
CA LEU A 181 -7.26 0.70 11.93
C LEU A 181 -7.30 2.22 11.87
N ALA A 182 -6.26 2.90 12.38
CA ALA A 182 -6.14 4.35 12.35
C ALA A 182 -6.26 4.91 10.93
N MET A 183 -5.53 4.34 9.98
CA MET A 183 -5.54 4.78 8.58
C MET A 183 -6.92 4.59 7.94
N ASN A 184 -7.57 3.45 8.14
CA ASN A 184 -8.89 3.20 7.57
C ASN A 184 -9.98 4.06 8.22
N TYR A 185 -9.93 4.30 9.52
CA TYR A 185 -10.84 5.25 10.18
C TYR A 185 -10.67 6.68 9.67
N ALA A 186 -9.43 7.17 9.48
CA ALA A 186 -9.19 8.49 8.88
C ALA A 186 -9.77 8.60 7.47
N ASN A 187 -9.59 7.58 6.65
CA ASN A 187 -10.10 7.53 5.27
C ASN A 187 -11.63 7.53 5.23
N LEU A 188 -12.29 6.73 6.09
CA LEU A 188 -13.74 6.75 6.22
C LEU A 188 -14.23 8.11 6.76
N GLY A 189 -13.53 8.72 7.72
CA GLY A 189 -13.80 10.07 8.19
C GLY A 189 -13.77 11.09 7.05
N SER A 190 -12.79 10.98 6.15
CA SER A 190 -12.70 11.84 4.96
C SER A 190 -13.88 11.66 4.01
N ILE A 191 -14.38 10.44 3.84
CA ILE A 191 -15.58 10.17 3.03
C ILE A 191 -16.81 10.83 3.67
N PHE A 192 -17.00 10.69 5.00
CA PHE A 192 -18.10 11.35 5.70
C PHE A 192 -18.01 12.88 5.59
N GLU A 193 -16.81 13.42 5.69
CA GLU A 193 -16.57 14.86 5.50
C GLU A 193 -16.94 15.32 4.09
N MET A 194 -16.57 14.57 3.04
CA MET A 194 -16.92 14.87 1.66
C MET A 194 -18.43 14.80 1.41
N ARG A 195 -19.13 13.89 2.11
CA ARG A 195 -20.60 13.80 2.09
C ARG A 195 -21.29 14.86 2.94
N GLY A 196 -20.57 15.77 3.58
CA GLY A 196 -21.12 16.82 4.46
C GLY A 196 -21.55 16.34 5.85
N MET A 197 -21.26 15.09 6.21
CA MET A 197 -21.64 14.48 7.49
C MET A 197 -20.58 14.78 8.56
N MET A 198 -20.47 16.03 8.99
CA MET A 198 -19.36 16.55 9.81
C MET A 198 -19.25 15.86 11.17
N ASP A 199 -20.38 15.51 11.81
CA ASP A 199 -20.35 14.86 13.13
C ASP A 199 -19.87 13.40 13.03
N SER A 200 -20.28 12.69 11.98
CA SER A 200 -19.74 11.35 11.68
C SER A 200 -18.24 11.41 11.38
N ALA A 201 -17.81 12.38 10.56
CA ALA A 201 -16.40 12.59 10.25
C ALA A 201 -15.58 12.82 11.52
N PHE A 202 -16.07 13.65 12.44
CA PHE A 202 -15.41 13.93 13.72
C PHE A 202 -15.23 12.66 14.57
N VAL A 203 -16.27 11.81 14.67
CA VAL A 203 -16.20 10.53 15.39
C VAL A 203 -15.13 9.62 14.79
N TYR A 204 -15.11 9.47 13.47
CA TYR A 204 -14.15 8.61 12.78
C TYR A 204 -12.71 9.13 12.87
N TYR A 205 -12.50 10.45 12.84
CA TYR A 205 -11.17 11.04 13.07
C TYR A 205 -10.69 10.85 14.53
N ASN A 206 -11.59 10.84 15.50
CA ASN A 206 -11.21 10.52 16.89
C ASN A 206 -10.85 9.04 17.05
N TYR A 207 -11.57 8.10 16.43
CA TYR A 207 -11.13 6.69 16.40
C TYR A 207 -9.74 6.55 15.77
N SER A 208 -9.50 7.25 14.67
CA SER A 208 -8.16 7.30 14.07
C SER A 208 -7.11 7.85 15.03
N MET A 209 -7.42 8.93 15.77
CA MET A 209 -6.53 9.54 16.74
C MET A 209 -6.16 8.57 17.88
N GLU A 210 -7.13 7.83 18.42
CA GLU A 210 -6.92 6.84 19.48
C GLU A 210 -5.97 5.73 19.01
N HIS A 211 -6.22 5.15 17.85
CA HIS A 211 -5.38 4.10 17.28
C HIS A 211 -3.99 4.61 16.86
N ASN A 212 -3.86 5.85 16.37
CA ASN A 212 -2.54 6.44 16.11
C ASN A 212 -1.73 6.65 17.39
N ARG A 213 -2.38 7.03 18.49
CA ARG A 213 -1.72 7.12 19.80
C ARG A 213 -1.26 5.76 20.30
N ALA A 214 -2.10 4.73 20.17
CA ALA A 214 -1.75 3.35 20.51
C ALA A 214 -0.56 2.83 19.67
N ALA A 215 -0.53 3.17 18.40
CA ALA A 215 0.55 2.82 17.48
C ALA A 215 1.83 3.69 17.62
N GLY A 216 1.80 4.77 18.41
CA GLY A 216 2.92 5.72 18.53
C GLY A 216 3.20 6.51 17.24
N SER A 217 2.22 6.66 16.34
CA SER A 217 2.38 7.29 15.04
C SER A 217 2.25 8.82 15.12
N VAL A 218 3.37 9.54 15.21
CA VAL A 218 3.42 11.01 15.26
C VAL A 218 2.77 11.62 14.01
N VAL A 219 3.12 11.12 12.84
CA VAL A 219 2.52 11.56 11.56
C VAL A 219 1.01 11.33 11.54
N GLY A 220 0.54 10.17 12.01
CA GLY A 220 -0.88 9.86 12.08
C GLY A 220 -1.65 10.80 13.02
N ILE A 221 -1.06 11.15 14.16
CA ILE A 221 -1.62 12.13 15.11
C ILE A 221 -1.72 13.52 14.46
N SER A 222 -0.67 13.97 13.77
CA SER A 222 -0.65 15.23 13.03
C SER A 222 -1.75 15.27 11.96
N LEU A 223 -1.90 14.20 11.19
CA LEU A 223 -2.98 14.10 10.19
C LEU A 223 -4.37 14.21 10.81
N CYS A 224 -4.60 13.58 11.97
CA CYS A 224 -5.87 13.70 12.69
C CYS A 224 -6.14 15.15 13.14
N HIS A 225 -5.13 15.86 13.64
CA HIS A 225 -5.25 17.28 13.97
C HIS A 225 -5.61 18.11 12.73
N ASN A 226 -4.97 17.87 11.58
CA ASN A 226 -5.32 18.55 10.33
C ASN A 226 -6.75 18.26 9.88
N HIS A 227 -7.22 17.01 10.01
CA HIS A 227 -8.60 16.64 9.66
C HIS A 227 -9.62 17.30 10.59
N ILE A 228 -9.39 17.28 11.90
CA ILE A 228 -10.27 17.91 12.90
C ILE A 228 -10.27 19.44 12.72
N GLY A 229 -9.10 20.03 12.48
CA GLY A 229 -8.97 21.45 12.17
C GLY A 229 -9.82 21.85 10.96
N ARG A 230 -9.83 21.02 9.90
CA ARG A 230 -10.66 21.26 8.72
C ARG A 230 -12.16 21.16 9.01
N LEU A 231 -12.60 20.29 9.92
CA LEU A 231 -14.01 20.28 10.34
C LEU A 231 -14.39 21.57 11.07
N PHE A 232 -13.53 22.10 11.96
CA PHE A 232 -13.74 23.38 12.62
C PHE A 232 -13.74 24.55 11.60
N GLU A 233 -12.85 24.51 10.63
CA GLU A 233 -12.79 25.48 9.55
C GLU A 233 -14.10 25.52 8.75
N LYS A 234 -14.65 24.36 8.35
CA LYS A 234 -15.94 24.26 7.64
C LYS A 234 -17.13 24.76 8.48
N LYS A 235 -17.04 24.68 9.81
CA LYS A 235 -18.02 25.24 10.75
C LYS A 235 -17.81 26.75 11.03
N GLY A 236 -16.79 27.38 10.44
CA GLY A 236 -16.44 28.80 10.70
C GLY A 236 -15.79 29.03 12.07
N GLN A 237 -15.37 28.01 12.74
CA GLN A 237 -14.75 28.06 14.09
C GLN A 237 -13.24 28.27 13.95
N TRP A 238 -12.83 29.42 13.43
CA TRP A 238 -11.48 29.75 13.01
C TRP A 238 -10.42 29.54 14.09
N ASP A 239 -10.68 29.96 15.33
CA ASP A 239 -9.70 29.84 16.41
C ASP A 239 -9.46 28.39 16.82
N GLN A 240 -10.50 27.54 16.75
CA GLN A 240 -10.36 26.10 17.00
C GLN A 240 -9.59 25.44 15.86
N ALA A 241 -9.89 25.79 14.62
CA ALA A 241 -9.16 25.31 13.46
C ALA A 241 -7.66 25.66 13.54
N ILE A 242 -7.32 26.93 13.90
CA ILE A 242 -5.93 27.37 14.05
C ILE A 242 -5.21 26.57 15.14
N ARG A 243 -5.85 26.28 16.26
CA ARG A 243 -5.23 25.46 17.33
C ARG A 243 -4.89 24.06 16.83
N GLU A 244 -5.85 23.42 16.18
CA GLU A 244 -5.62 22.06 15.64
C GLU A 244 -4.52 22.04 14.57
N TYR A 245 -4.54 22.98 13.64
CA TYR A 245 -3.51 23.09 12.61
C TYR A 245 -2.13 23.43 13.16
N ARG A 246 -2.04 24.20 14.26
CA ARG A 246 -0.76 24.42 14.94
C ARG A 246 -0.22 23.16 15.59
N ASN A 247 -1.07 22.39 16.26
CA ASN A 247 -0.65 21.11 16.82
C ASN A 247 -0.07 20.20 15.74
N ALA A 248 -0.71 20.14 14.57
CA ALA A 248 -0.18 19.37 13.43
C ALA A 248 1.15 19.93 12.92
N TYR A 249 1.25 21.25 12.78
CA TYR A 249 2.46 21.94 12.33
C TYR A 249 3.65 21.66 13.26
N ASP A 250 3.46 21.83 14.58
CA ASP A 250 4.52 21.66 15.58
C ASP A 250 5.03 20.20 15.64
N LEU A 251 4.12 19.22 15.51
CA LEU A 251 4.47 17.81 15.42
C LEU A 251 5.36 17.53 14.20
N MET A 252 5.05 18.10 13.04
CA MET A 252 5.79 17.83 11.79
C MET A 252 7.13 18.57 11.73
N VAL A 253 7.25 19.73 12.40
CA VAL A 253 8.56 20.37 12.62
C VAL A 253 9.45 19.47 13.47
N ALA A 254 8.92 18.88 14.54
CA ALA A 254 9.67 17.99 15.42
C ALA A 254 10.07 16.67 14.76
N ASP A 255 9.22 16.15 13.87
CA ASP A 255 9.42 14.90 13.14
C ASP A 255 10.24 15.07 11.85
N ASN A 256 10.49 16.33 11.44
CA ASN A 256 11.20 16.70 10.20
C ASN A 256 10.51 16.16 8.91
N ASP A 257 9.20 15.97 8.96
CA ASP A 257 8.39 15.55 7.79
C ASP A 257 7.92 16.77 6.99
N LEU A 258 8.67 17.13 5.96
CA LEU A 258 8.38 18.29 5.11
C LEU A 258 7.03 18.17 4.39
N TYR A 259 6.63 16.97 3.95
CA TYR A 259 5.39 16.81 3.20
C TYR A 259 4.16 17.16 4.05
N HIS A 260 4.04 16.60 5.25
CA HIS A 260 2.90 16.85 6.13
C HIS A 260 3.00 18.22 6.82
N TRP A 261 4.21 18.74 7.01
CA TRP A 261 4.42 20.11 7.42
C TRP A 261 3.86 21.11 6.40
N LEU A 262 4.11 20.90 5.09
CA LEU A 262 3.54 21.73 4.02
C LEU A 262 2.00 21.72 4.05
N GLU A 263 1.38 20.56 4.26
CA GLU A 263 -0.09 20.47 4.40
C GLU A 263 -0.60 21.33 5.58
N SER A 264 0.10 21.31 6.72
CA SER A 264 -0.25 22.12 7.90
C SER A 264 -0.02 23.62 7.67
N CYS A 265 1.07 24.01 6.99
CA CYS A 265 1.32 25.40 6.58
C CYS A 265 0.20 25.92 5.69
N LEU A 266 -0.20 25.18 4.68
CA LEU A 266 -1.27 25.56 3.77
C LEU A 266 -2.63 25.69 4.49
N ALA A 267 -2.90 24.80 5.44
CA ALA A 267 -4.10 24.86 6.26
C ALA A 267 -4.11 26.15 7.13
N LEU A 268 -2.99 26.48 7.78
CA LEU A 268 -2.81 27.72 8.55
C LEU A 268 -2.94 28.97 7.67
N ALA A 269 -2.34 28.96 6.48
CA ALA A 269 -2.48 30.07 5.53
C ALA A 269 -3.96 30.26 5.15
N ARG A 270 -4.64 29.20 4.77
CA ARG A 270 -6.05 29.23 4.36
C ARG A 270 -6.96 29.76 5.45
N VAL A 271 -6.86 29.23 6.67
CA VAL A 271 -7.73 29.68 7.77
C VAL A 271 -7.48 31.15 8.14
N ASN A 272 -6.23 31.63 8.07
CA ASN A 272 -5.91 33.03 8.30
C ASN A 272 -6.45 33.93 7.18
N ILE A 273 -6.47 33.48 5.92
CA ILE A 273 -7.16 34.22 4.83
C ILE A 273 -8.63 34.34 5.15
N TYR A 274 -9.32 33.27 5.55
CA TYR A 274 -10.76 33.36 5.87
C TYR A 274 -11.04 34.21 7.09
N LYS A 275 -10.22 34.13 8.14
CA LYS A 275 -10.30 34.97 9.33
C LYS A 275 -10.01 36.45 9.04
N GLY A 276 -9.24 36.75 7.99
CA GLY A 276 -8.87 38.13 7.59
C GLY A 276 -7.47 38.56 8.04
N ASP A 277 -6.71 37.67 8.66
CA ASP A 277 -5.29 37.91 9.01
C ASP A 277 -4.38 37.60 7.81
N LEU A 278 -4.40 38.55 6.85
CA LEU A 278 -3.71 38.38 5.57
C LEU A 278 -2.17 38.44 5.70
N ARG A 279 -1.66 39.05 6.78
CA ARG A 279 -0.22 39.10 7.06
C ARG A 279 0.30 37.74 7.54
N MET A 280 -0.42 37.09 8.45
CA MET A 280 -0.06 35.76 8.88
C MET A 280 -0.20 34.74 7.75
N ALA A 281 -1.22 34.87 6.92
CA ALA A 281 -1.37 34.04 5.73
C ALA A 281 -0.18 34.15 4.78
N GLU A 282 0.29 35.37 4.49
CA GLU A 282 1.46 35.63 3.65
C GLU A 282 2.72 34.91 4.18
N ALA A 283 3.01 35.06 5.47
CA ALA A 283 4.18 34.41 6.07
C ALA A 283 4.15 32.86 5.91
N PHE A 284 2.99 32.23 6.11
CA PHE A 284 2.87 30.78 5.91
C PHE A 284 3.02 30.41 4.43
N LEU A 285 2.50 31.22 3.49
CA LEU A 285 2.59 30.95 2.05
C LEU A 285 4.03 31.11 1.55
N GLU A 286 4.76 32.12 1.99
CA GLU A 286 6.18 32.31 1.64
C GLU A 286 7.04 31.14 2.13
N HIS A 287 6.84 30.67 3.36
CA HIS A 287 7.54 29.52 3.90
C HIS A 287 7.20 28.24 3.10
N ALA A 288 5.91 28.01 2.82
CA ALA A 288 5.46 26.85 2.05
C ALA A 288 6.00 26.87 0.60
N GLU A 289 6.01 28.04 -0.05
CA GLU A 289 6.53 28.20 -1.41
C GLU A 289 8.04 27.87 -1.47
N GLY A 290 8.83 28.47 -0.57
CA GLY A 290 10.26 28.23 -0.50
C GLY A 290 10.58 26.76 -0.32
N ALA A 291 9.90 26.09 0.61
CA ALA A 291 10.10 24.68 0.91
C ALA A 291 9.59 23.72 -0.20
N ALA A 292 8.52 24.08 -0.92
CA ALA A 292 7.96 23.24 -1.98
C ALA A 292 8.71 23.31 -3.32
N LYS A 293 9.49 24.37 -3.58
CA LYS A 293 10.22 24.60 -4.84
C LYS A 293 11.34 23.58 -5.07
N VAL A 294 12.13 23.28 -4.05
CA VAL A 294 13.31 22.40 -4.17
C VAL A 294 12.91 20.98 -4.58
N PRO A 295 11.95 20.32 -3.90
CA PRO A 295 11.52 18.98 -4.26
C PRO A 295 10.56 18.95 -5.47
N ARG A 296 10.20 20.11 -6.05
CA ARG A 296 9.19 20.25 -7.10
C ARG A 296 7.85 19.63 -6.69
N ALA A 297 7.39 19.95 -5.48
CA ALA A 297 6.13 19.46 -4.94
C ALA A 297 4.94 20.18 -5.62
N TRP A 298 4.65 19.82 -6.89
CA TRP A 298 3.70 20.51 -7.78
C TRP A 298 2.32 20.69 -7.16
N LYS A 299 1.82 19.68 -6.44
CA LYS A 299 0.54 19.74 -5.72
C LYS A 299 0.54 20.88 -4.71
N HIS A 300 1.59 20.99 -3.89
CA HIS A 300 1.70 22.02 -2.87
C HIS A 300 1.90 23.41 -3.50
N LEU A 301 2.72 23.51 -4.56
CA LEU A 301 2.88 24.78 -5.29
C LEU A 301 1.58 25.26 -5.91
N SER A 302 0.79 24.37 -6.52
CA SER A 302 -0.55 24.72 -7.00
C SER A 302 -1.43 25.27 -5.88
N SER A 303 -1.41 24.64 -4.70
CA SER A 303 -2.17 25.09 -3.53
C SER A 303 -1.68 26.41 -2.96
N VAL A 304 -0.35 26.63 -2.90
CA VAL A 304 0.25 27.92 -2.47
C VAL A 304 -0.28 29.04 -3.34
N TYR A 305 -0.13 28.93 -4.66
CA TYR A 305 -0.56 29.98 -5.59
C TYR A 305 -2.09 30.16 -5.63
N HIS A 306 -2.86 29.10 -5.40
CA HIS A 306 -4.30 29.23 -5.25
C HIS A 306 -4.69 30.03 -3.99
N LEU A 307 -4.02 29.80 -2.87
CA LEU A 307 -4.24 30.56 -1.65
C LEU A 307 -3.75 32.02 -1.78
N ASP A 308 -2.62 32.25 -2.46
CA ASP A 308 -2.17 33.60 -2.78
C ASP A 308 -3.17 34.36 -3.67
N TYR A 309 -3.78 33.67 -4.65
CA TYR A 309 -4.90 34.26 -5.40
C TYR A 309 -6.01 34.72 -4.48
N LEU A 310 -6.44 33.90 -3.52
CA LEU A 310 -7.49 34.26 -2.57
C LEU A 310 -7.09 35.45 -1.67
N ARG A 311 -5.82 35.48 -1.22
CA ARG A 311 -5.23 36.53 -0.42
C ARG A 311 -5.21 37.87 -1.19
N TYR A 312 -4.66 37.88 -2.41
CA TYR A 312 -4.62 39.08 -3.25
C TYR A 312 -6.01 39.57 -3.64
N LYS A 313 -6.94 38.65 -3.89
CA LYS A 313 -8.35 39.04 -4.14
C LYS A 313 -8.97 39.76 -2.94
N LYS A 314 -8.69 39.32 -1.71
CA LYS A 314 -9.16 40.03 -0.49
C LYS A 314 -8.47 41.38 -0.30
N LEU A 315 -7.24 41.56 -0.73
CA LEU A 315 -6.51 42.83 -0.73
C LEU A 315 -6.99 43.80 -1.83
N GLY A 316 -7.79 43.34 -2.81
CA GLY A 316 -8.17 44.14 -3.98
C GLY A 316 -7.06 44.24 -5.04
N ASP A 317 -5.96 43.53 -4.89
CA ASP A 317 -4.86 43.47 -5.86
C ASP A 317 -5.15 42.41 -6.95
N TYR A 318 -6.02 42.79 -7.88
CA TYR A 318 -6.49 41.89 -8.94
C TYR A 318 -5.40 41.49 -9.94
N LYS A 319 -4.34 42.31 -10.10
CA LYS A 319 -3.22 41.99 -10.99
C LYS A 319 -2.41 40.80 -10.44
N ASN A 320 -2.01 40.89 -9.18
CA ASN A 320 -1.28 39.79 -8.53
C ASN A 320 -2.18 38.57 -8.29
N ALA A 321 -3.49 38.79 -8.03
CA ALA A 321 -4.44 37.69 -7.97
C ALA A 321 -4.51 36.91 -9.30
N LEU A 322 -4.56 37.58 -10.46
CA LEU A 322 -4.57 36.90 -11.76
C LEU A 322 -3.29 36.12 -11.99
N ASN A 323 -2.13 36.73 -11.69
CA ASN A 323 -0.84 36.06 -11.84
C ASN A 323 -0.75 34.79 -10.96
N ALA A 324 -1.16 34.88 -9.70
CA ALA A 324 -1.17 33.75 -8.78
C ALA A 324 -2.13 32.65 -9.27
N TYR A 325 -3.33 33.00 -9.72
CA TYR A 325 -4.27 32.04 -10.27
C TYR A 325 -3.74 31.30 -11.51
N THR A 326 -3.12 32.04 -12.43
CA THR A 326 -2.49 31.44 -13.63
C THR A 326 -1.38 30.46 -13.24
N SER A 327 -0.54 30.83 -12.26
CA SER A 327 0.51 29.94 -11.74
C SER A 327 -0.09 28.68 -11.11
N SER A 328 -1.16 28.83 -10.31
CA SER A 328 -1.87 27.70 -9.71
C SER A 328 -2.36 26.69 -10.78
N LEU A 329 -2.99 27.21 -11.86
CA LEU A 329 -3.47 26.37 -12.96
C LEU A 329 -2.32 25.66 -13.67
N ALA A 330 -1.22 26.35 -13.94
CA ALA A 330 -0.04 25.74 -14.60
C ALA A 330 0.52 24.55 -13.81
N TYR A 331 0.54 24.63 -12.48
CA TYR A 331 0.95 23.50 -11.64
C TYR A 331 -0.14 22.42 -11.52
N ALA A 332 -1.43 22.79 -11.54
CA ALA A 332 -2.54 21.82 -11.51
C ALA A 332 -2.68 21.01 -12.80
N ASP A 333 -2.41 21.61 -13.96
CA ASP A 333 -2.45 20.91 -15.26
C ASP A 333 -1.50 19.71 -15.34
N SER A 334 -0.45 19.71 -14.53
CA SER A 334 0.44 18.55 -14.38
C SER A 334 -0.24 17.34 -13.73
N MET A 335 -1.50 17.49 -13.26
CA MET A 335 -2.25 16.49 -12.50
C MET A 335 -3.61 16.18 -13.15
N ARG A 336 -3.63 15.75 -14.44
CA ARG A 336 -4.89 15.47 -15.16
C ARG A 336 -5.67 14.30 -14.55
N ASN A 337 -6.79 14.61 -13.91
CA ASN A 337 -7.62 13.61 -13.21
C ASN A 337 -8.58 12.83 -14.13
N THR A 338 -9.09 13.42 -15.22
CA THR A 338 -10.17 12.80 -16.02
C THR A 338 -9.70 11.63 -16.88
N GLU A 339 -8.52 11.72 -17.51
CA GLU A 339 -7.91 10.63 -18.27
C GLU A 339 -7.52 9.47 -17.34
N ASN A 340 -7.03 9.79 -16.14
CA ASN A 340 -6.66 8.84 -15.11
C ASN A 340 -7.83 7.98 -14.64
N MET A 341 -9.05 8.54 -14.49
CA MET A 341 -10.21 7.78 -14.04
C MET A 341 -10.59 6.66 -15.02
N ASN A 342 -10.58 6.95 -16.31
CA ASN A 342 -10.88 5.95 -17.34
C ASN A 342 -9.84 4.82 -17.34
N HIS A 343 -8.56 5.15 -17.18
CA HIS A 343 -7.50 4.17 -17.11
C HIS A 343 -7.62 3.27 -15.86
N ILE A 344 -7.93 3.87 -14.70
CA ILE A 344 -8.18 3.14 -13.45
C ILE A 344 -9.37 2.19 -13.58
N GLN A 345 -10.47 2.64 -14.22
CA GLN A 345 -11.63 1.78 -14.46
C GLN A 345 -11.28 0.58 -15.36
N ASN A 346 -10.49 0.81 -16.41
CA ASN A 346 -10.02 -0.26 -17.30
C ASN A 346 -9.13 -1.27 -16.54
N LEU A 347 -8.18 -0.80 -15.74
CA LEU A 347 -7.33 -1.67 -14.92
C LEU A 347 -8.15 -2.50 -13.91
N ARG A 348 -9.19 -1.90 -13.34
CA ARG A 348 -10.11 -2.62 -12.45
C ARG A 348 -10.86 -3.72 -13.21
N VAL A 349 -11.40 -3.42 -14.38
CA VAL A 349 -12.11 -4.39 -15.23
C VAL A 349 -11.18 -5.55 -15.59
N ASP A 350 -9.95 -5.25 -15.98
CA ASP A 350 -8.94 -6.27 -16.31
C ASP A 350 -8.58 -7.13 -15.10
N TYR A 351 -8.40 -6.52 -13.92
CA TYR A 351 -8.17 -7.25 -12.67
C TYR A 351 -9.34 -8.16 -12.31
N GLU A 352 -10.57 -7.65 -12.34
CA GLU A 352 -11.79 -8.43 -12.04
C GLU A 352 -11.97 -9.58 -13.05
N LYS A 353 -11.71 -9.33 -14.34
CA LYS A 353 -11.74 -10.35 -15.39
C LYS A 353 -10.69 -11.43 -15.16
N GLU A 354 -9.44 -11.06 -14.86
CA GLU A 354 -8.38 -12.02 -14.56
C GLU A 354 -8.70 -12.85 -13.31
N ARG A 355 -9.24 -12.20 -12.27
CA ARG A 355 -9.70 -12.87 -11.04
C ARG A 355 -10.85 -13.84 -11.32
N SER A 356 -11.82 -13.45 -12.14
CA SER A 356 -12.94 -14.32 -12.56
C SER A 356 -12.45 -15.52 -13.36
N ASN A 357 -11.56 -15.30 -14.33
CA ASN A 357 -10.98 -16.36 -15.15
C ASN A 357 -10.21 -17.38 -14.31
N ARG A 358 -9.48 -16.93 -13.28
CA ARG A 358 -8.78 -17.83 -12.35
C ARG A 358 -9.77 -18.66 -11.53
N LYS A 359 -10.87 -18.05 -11.03
CA LYS A 359 -11.92 -18.80 -10.32
C LYS A 359 -12.54 -19.87 -11.21
N LEU A 360 -12.84 -19.52 -12.46
CA LEU A 360 -13.39 -20.47 -13.45
C LEU A 360 -12.40 -21.61 -13.73
N SER A 361 -11.12 -21.31 -13.92
CA SER A 361 -10.12 -22.35 -14.17
C SER A 361 -9.93 -23.30 -12.98
N LEU A 362 -10.02 -22.79 -11.75
CA LEU A 362 -9.99 -23.62 -10.54
C LEU A 362 -11.23 -24.50 -10.42
N ILE A 363 -12.41 -23.97 -10.70
CA ILE A 363 -13.68 -24.75 -10.72
C ILE A 363 -13.59 -25.84 -11.77
N GLN A 364 -13.15 -25.52 -12.98
CA GLN A 364 -12.97 -26.48 -14.06
C GLN A 364 -11.99 -27.59 -13.67
N LYS A 365 -10.83 -27.23 -13.12
CA LYS A 365 -9.82 -28.21 -12.65
C LYS A 365 -10.39 -29.13 -11.57
N ASN A 366 -11.14 -28.58 -10.61
CA ASN A 366 -11.78 -29.38 -9.56
C ASN A 366 -12.88 -30.31 -10.14
N TYR A 367 -13.64 -29.84 -11.13
CA TYR A 367 -14.62 -30.65 -11.83
C TYR A 367 -13.96 -31.81 -12.60
N GLU A 368 -12.89 -31.54 -13.34
CA GLU A 368 -12.12 -32.56 -14.06
C GLU A 368 -11.50 -33.61 -13.11
N MET A 369 -10.95 -33.17 -11.96
CA MET A 369 -10.49 -34.10 -10.92
C MET A 369 -11.62 -34.96 -10.37
N GLY A 370 -12.79 -34.36 -10.09
CA GLY A 370 -13.97 -35.08 -9.64
C GLY A 370 -14.45 -36.13 -10.66
N GLN A 371 -14.45 -35.79 -11.95
CA GLN A 371 -14.79 -36.74 -13.02
C GLN A 371 -13.77 -37.89 -13.13
N ARG A 372 -12.47 -37.59 -13.06
CA ARG A 372 -11.43 -38.62 -13.03
C ARG A 372 -11.61 -39.60 -11.86
N THR A 373 -11.89 -39.07 -10.66
CA THR A 373 -12.12 -39.90 -9.47
C THR A 373 -13.36 -40.80 -9.64
N LYS A 374 -14.46 -40.26 -10.19
CA LYS A 374 -15.67 -41.05 -10.52
C LYS A 374 -15.36 -42.16 -11.52
N ASN A 375 -14.62 -41.86 -12.59
CA ASN A 375 -14.27 -42.84 -13.60
C ASN A 375 -13.38 -43.98 -13.01
N ILE A 376 -12.39 -43.63 -12.17
CA ILE A 376 -11.53 -44.61 -11.49
C ILE A 376 -12.41 -45.50 -10.59
N PHE A 377 -13.34 -44.93 -9.81
CA PHE A 377 -14.25 -45.70 -8.97
C PHE A 377 -15.13 -46.63 -9.79
N LEU A 378 -15.66 -46.18 -10.92
CA LEU A 378 -16.50 -46.96 -11.81
C LEU A 378 -15.72 -48.15 -12.42
N ILE A 379 -14.49 -47.91 -12.85
CA ILE A 379 -13.60 -48.99 -13.35
C ILE A 379 -13.32 -50.00 -12.24
N ALA A 380 -13.03 -49.55 -11.02
CA ALA A 380 -12.80 -50.45 -9.88
C ALA A 380 -14.02 -51.33 -9.58
N CYS A 381 -15.25 -50.72 -9.61
CA CYS A 381 -16.51 -51.49 -9.45
C CYS A 381 -16.70 -52.54 -10.56
N LEU A 382 -16.41 -52.18 -11.81
CA LEU A 382 -16.48 -53.12 -12.94
C LEU A 382 -15.49 -54.30 -12.79
N ILE A 383 -14.28 -54.03 -12.34
CA ILE A 383 -13.29 -55.06 -12.07
C ILE A 383 -13.77 -56.02 -10.96
N VAL A 384 -14.30 -55.47 -9.87
CA VAL A 384 -14.87 -56.30 -8.77
C VAL A 384 -16.01 -57.14 -9.28
N LEU A 385 -16.93 -56.55 -10.07
CA LEU A 385 -18.07 -57.29 -10.67
C LEU A 385 -17.56 -58.42 -11.59
N PHE A 386 -16.57 -58.15 -12.43
CA PHE A 386 -15.95 -59.15 -13.30
C PHE A 386 -15.34 -60.33 -12.49
N LEU A 387 -14.59 -59.99 -11.46
CA LEU A 387 -13.96 -61.02 -10.59
C LEU A 387 -15.03 -61.88 -9.87
N THR A 388 -16.15 -61.27 -9.43
CA THR A 388 -17.25 -62.02 -8.80
C THR A 388 -17.93 -62.97 -9.79
N VAL A 389 -18.16 -62.54 -11.04
CA VAL A 389 -18.75 -63.38 -12.10
C VAL A 389 -17.79 -64.54 -12.42
N VAL A 390 -16.50 -64.30 -12.53
CA VAL A 390 -15.49 -65.35 -12.75
C VAL A 390 -15.47 -66.35 -11.58
N ALA A 391 -15.47 -65.84 -10.34
CA ALA A 391 -15.52 -66.70 -9.15
C ALA A 391 -16.79 -67.56 -9.10
N MET A 392 -17.96 -67.00 -9.43
CA MET A 392 -19.22 -67.78 -9.53
C MET A 392 -19.13 -68.84 -10.64
N GLY A 393 -18.52 -68.51 -11.78
CA GLY A 393 -18.28 -69.47 -12.86
C GLY A 393 -17.37 -70.66 -12.41
N PHE A 394 -16.31 -70.39 -11.69
CA PHE A 394 -15.46 -71.41 -11.11
C PHE A 394 -16.20 -72.25 -10.07
N LEU A 395 -16.99 -71.62 -9.20
CA LEU A 395 -17.78 -72.35 -8.20
C LEU A 395 -18.80 -73.25 -8.88
N TRP A 396 -19.52 -72.74 -9.87
CA TRP A 396 -20.48 -73.52 -10.64
C TRP A 396 -19.78 -74.70 -11.34
N TYR A 397 -18.65 -74.50 -11.97
CA TYR A 397 -17.87 -75.55 -12.60
C TYR A 397 -17.44 -76.63 -11.59
N ALA A 398 -16.91 -76.20 -10.43
CA ALA A 398 -16.50 -77.13 -9.36
C ALA A 398 -17.70 -77.97 -8.83
N LEU A 399 -18.85 -77.34 -8.61
CA LEU A 399 -20.10 -78.05 -8.19
C LEU A 399 -20.59 -79.02 -9.27
N ARG A 400 -20.51 -78.65 -10.54
CA ARG A 400 -20.87 -79.50 -11.65
C ARG A 400 -19.93 -80.71 -11.77
N MET A 401 -18.64 -80.51 -11.59
CA MET A 401 -17.68 -81.58 -11.56
C MET A 401 -17.85 -82.56 -10.35
N LYS A 402 -18.16 -82.00 -9.16
CA LYS A 402 -18.49 -82.78 -7.98
C LYS A 402 -19.72 -83.65 -8.18
N SER A 403 -20.78 -83.10 -8.78
CA SER A 403 -22.01 -83.79 -9.13
C SER A 403 -21.74 -84.90 -10.15
N ARG A 404 -20.94 -84.65 -11.19
CA ARG A 404 -20.49 -85.67 -12.16
C ARG A 404 -19.74 -86.83 -11.51
N ASN A 405 -18.76 -86.48 -10.66
CA ASN A 405 -17.95 -87.47 -9.96
C ASN A 405 -18.84 -88.33 -9.03
N GLN A 406 -19.80 -87.73 -8.35
CA GLN A 406 -20.76 -88.49 -7.52
C GLN A 406 -21.64 -89.42 -8.36
N GLN A 407 -22.05 -88.98 -9.56
CA GLN A 407 -22.80 -89.87 -10.48
C GLN A 407 -21.93 -91.04 -10.98
N VAL A 408 -20.67 -90.77 -11.29
CA VAL A 408 -19.73 -91.83 -11.69
C VAL A 408 -19.49 -92.84 -10.54
N MET A 409 -19.27 -92.31 -9.31
CA MET A 409 -19.09 -93.19 -8.14
C MET A 409 -20.33 -94.09 -7.87
N ARG A 410 -21.56 -93.49 -7.93
CA ARG A 410 -22.80 -94.26 -7.80
C ARG A 410 -22.95 -95.35 -8.86
N ARG A 411 -22.54 -95.10 -10.10
CA ARG A 411 -22.53 -96.14 -11.17
C ARG A 411 -21.46 -97.20 -10.99
N MET A 412 -20.37 -96.89 -10.28
CA MET A 412 -19.33 -97.90 -9.94
C MET A 412 -19.72 -98.76 -8.72
N GLU A 413 -20.63 -98.25 -7.86
CA GLU A 413 -21.19 -98.99 -6.72
C GLU A 413 -22.36 -99.93 -7.14
N GLU A 414 -22.98 -99.67 -8.31
CA GLU A 414 -24.09 -100.53 -8.87
C GLU A 414 -23.58 -101.65 -9.80
N VAL A 415 -22.30 -101.79 -10.07
CA VAL A 415 -21.64 -102.89 -10.80
C VAL A 415 -20.93 -103.82 -9.84
#